data_496d305d86b6057db30411ffabf770bc
#
_entry.id   496d305d86b6057db30411ffabf770bc
#
_cell.length_a   1.000
_cell.length_b   1.000
_cell.length_c   1.000
_cell.angle_alpha   90.00
_cell.angle_beta   90.00
_cell.angle_gamma   90.00
#
_symmetry.space_group_name_H-M   'P 1'
#
loop_
_entity.id
_entity.type
_entity.pdbx_description
1 polymer ?
#
loop_
_entity_poly.entity_id
_entity_poly.type
_entity_poly.pdbx_seq_one_letter_code
_entity_poly.pdbx_strand_id
1 'polypeptide(L)'
;MITLTQLEYIVAIDEYRHFATAAEKCFVTQPTLSMQIKKLEDELGVIIFDRSRQPVVPTDLGAKLIEQARMTLSATQRIKEIIQEEQQEVEG
;
A
#
# COMPACT_ATOMS: atom_id res chain seq x y z
N MET A 1 14.37 0.87 -5.08
CA MET A 1 13.27 1.69 -5.63
C MET A 1 11.94 1.30 -5.01
N ILE A 2 11.10 2.27 -4.71
CA ILE A 2 9.75 2.04 -4.19
C ILE A 2 8.93 1.27 -5.23
N THR A 3 8.18 0.25 -4.81
CA THR A 3 7.34 -0.53 -5.71
C THR A 3 5.86 -0.29 -5.40
N LEU A 4 5.01 -0.49 -6.40
CA LEU A 4 3.55 -0.40 -6.20
C LEU A 4 3.07 -1.45 -5.19
N THR A 5 3.68 -2.62 -5.19
CA THR A 5 3.36 -3.67 -4.21
C THR A 5 3.61 -3.20 -2.78
N GLN A 6 4.72 -2.51 -2.53
CA GLN A 6 5.00 -1.94 -1.21
C GLN A 6 3.95 -0.89 -0.82
N LEU A 7 3.50 -0.07 -1.79
CA LEU A 7 2.44 0.91 -1.55
C LEU A 7 1.12 0.23 -1.20
N GLU A 8 0.78 -0.86 -1.88
CA GLU A 8 -0.40 -1.65 -1.55
C GLU A 8 -0.33 -2.18 -0.13
N TYR A 9 0.84 -2.62 0.30
CA TYR A 9 1.04 -3.17 1.65
C TYR A 9 0.86 -2.10 2.73
N ILE A 10 1.43 -0.89 2.55
CA ILE A 10 1.25 0.15 3.57
C ILE A 10 -0.19 0.62 3.66
N VAL A 11 -0.92 0.65 2.54
CA VAL A 11 -2.34 0.99 2.53
C VAL A 11 -3.14 -0.09 3.27
N ALA A 12 -2.84 -1.36 3.03
CA ALA A 12 -3.53 -2.47 3.71
C ALA A 12 -3.28 -2.45 5.22
N ILE A 13 -2.05 -2.18 5.65
CA ILE A 13 -1.75 -2.10 7.08
C ILE A 13 -2.49 -0.93 7.73
N ASP A 14 -2.57 0.20 7.07
CA ASP A 14 -3.33 1.35 7.57
C ASP A 14 -4.81 1.01 7.70
N GLU A 15 -5.35 0.29 6.73
CA GLU A 15 -6.77 -0.07 6.72
C GLU A 15 -7.15 -1.05 7.81
N TYR A 16 -6.36 -2.10 8.00
CA TYR A 16 -6.68 -3.18 8.95
C TYR A 16 -6.01 -3.04 10.31
N ARG A 17 -4.93 -2.27 10.40
CA ARG A 17 -4.18 -1.98 11.63
C ARG A 17 -3.58 -3.20 12.33
N HIS A 18 -3.54 -4.35 11.65
CA HIS A 18 -2.91 -5.59 12.09
C HIS A 18 -2.12 -6.17 10.93
N PHE A 19 -0.84 -6.49 11.15
CA PHE A 19 0.02 -7.04 10.10
C PHE A 19 -0.49 -8.38 9.58
N ALA A 20 -0.94 -9.26 10.48
CA ALA A 20 -1.46 -10.57 10.09
C ALA A 20 -2.67 -10.45 9.15
N THR A 21 -3.62 -9.58 9.52
CA THR A 21 -4.82 -9.35 8.72
C THR A 21 -4.48 -8.71 7.38
N ALA A 22 -3.60 -7.72 7.39
CA ALA A 22 -3.17 -7.06 6.15
C ALA A 22 -2.50 -8.06 5.19
N ALA A 23 -1.64 -8.93 5.71
CA ALA A 23 -0.98 -9.97 4.91
C ALA A 23 -2.00 -10.90 4.28
N GLU A 24 -2.99 -11.34 5.05
CA GLU A 24 -4.07 -12.20 4.57
C GLU A 24 -4.84 -11.52 3.43
N LYS A 25 -5.17 -10.25 3.57
CA LYS A 25 -5.89 -9.48 2.55
C LYS A 25 -5.05 -9.26 1.30
N CYS A 26 -3.73 -9.22 1.43
CA CYS A 26 -2.81 -9.09 0.29
C CYS A 26 -2.38 -10.42 -0.29
N PHE A 27 -2.89 -11.55 0.22
CA PHE A 27 -2.58 -12.91 -0.24
C PHE A 27 -1.08 -13.23 -0.11
N VAL A 28 -0.47 -12.77 0.97
CA VAL A 28 0.94 -13.06 1.27
C VAL A 28 1.07 -13.48 2.74
N THR A 29 2.23 -14.04 3.10
CA THR A 29 2.51 -14.38 4.48
C THR A 29 2.87 -13.12 5.26
N GLN A 30 2.66 -13.16 6.58
CA GLN A 30 3.04 -12.02 7.43
C GLN A 30 4.54 -11.71 7.37
N PRO A 31 5.46 -12.71 7.40
CA PRO A 31 6.89 -12.40 7.23
C PRO A 31 7.22 -11.70 5.93
N THR A 32 6.56 -12.07 4.83
CA THR A 32 6.76 -11.41 3.54
C THR A 32 6.33 -9.95 3.60
N LEU A 33 5.14 -9.69 4.15
CA LEU A 33 4.63 -8.33 4.30
C LEU A 33 5.58 -7.50 5.18
N SER A 34 5.94 -8.02 6.34
CA SER A 34 6.81 -7.32 7.31
C SER A 34 8.17 -7.00 6.71
N MET A 35 8.75 -7.93 5.95
CA MET A 35 10.03 -7.73 5.29
C MET A 35 9.95 -6.60 4.27
N GLN A 36 8.88 -6.55 3.48
CA GLN A 36 8.71 -5.51 2.46
C GLN A 36 8.51 -4.13 3.09
N ILE A 37 7.78 -4.06 4.20
CA ILE A 37 7.62 -2.80 4.92
C ILE A 37 8.95 -2.31 5.49
N LYS A 38 9.71 -3.22 6.10
CA LYS A 38 11.04 -2.90 6.63
C LYS A 38 11.96 -2.39 5.53
N LYS A 39 11.95 -3.05 4.39
CA LYS A 39 12.75 -2.67 3.24
C LYS A 39 12.38 -1.28 2.74
N LEU A 40 11.09 -0.97 2.68
CA LEU A 40 10.61 0.36 2.28
C LEU A 40 11.04 1.42 3.29
N GLU A 41 10.85 1.17 4.58
CA GLU A 41 11.27 2.08 5.64
C GLU A 41 12.78 2.34 5.59
N ASP A 42 13.57 1.29 5.38
CA ASP A 42 15.03 1.41 5.29
C ASP A 42 15.44 2.22 4.05
N GLU A 43 14.81 1.99 2.91
CA GLU A 43 15.10 2.72 1.68
C GLU A 43 14.79 4.21 1.82
N LEU A 44 13.68 4.54 2.47
CA LEU A 44 13.26 5.93 2.66
C LEU A 44 13.93 6.59 3.88
N GLY A 45 14.51 5.79 4.77
CA GLY A 45 15.15 6.29 5.99
C GLY A 45 14.16 6.83 7.00
N VAL A 46 12.93 6.30 7.04
CA VAL A 46 11.86 6.77 7.93
C VAL A 46 11.10 5.59 8.53
N ILE A 47 10.39 5.84 9.62
CA ILE A 47 9.46 4.88 10.22
C ILE A 47 8.06 5.25 9.78
N ILE A 48 7.35 4.32 9.15
CA ILE A 48 5.99 4.53 8.65
C ILE A 48 4.95 4.14 9.69
N PHE A 49 5.19 3.04 10.42
CA PHE A 49 4.26 2.53 11.42
C PHE A 49 4.91 2.43 12.80
N ASP A 50 4.16 2.86 13.81
CA ASP A 50 4.53 2.67 15.21
C ASP A 50 4.03 1.29 15.66
N ARG A 51 4.96 0.32 15.72
CA ARG A 51 4.65 -1.07 16.07
C ARG A 51 4.61 -1.32 17.59
N SER A 52 4.93 -0.30 18.40
CA SER A 52 4.82 -0.41 19.84
C SER A 52 3.38 -0.39 20.33
N ARG A 53 2.45 -0.01 19.46
CA ARG A 53 1.03 0.05 19.77
C ARG A 53 0.27 -1.09 19.11
N GLN A 54 -0.78 -1.56 19.78
CA GLN A 54 -1.74 -2.53 19.27
C GLN A 54 -3.15 -1.95 19.48
N PRO A 55 -3.90 -1.64 18.41
CA PRO A 55 -3.56 -1.82 16.98
C PRO A 55 -2.40 -0.93 16.51
N VAL A 56 -1.76 -1.36 15.44
CA VAL A 56 -0.67 -0.61 14.82
C VAL A 56 -1.20 0.71 14.29
N VAL A 57 -0.44 1.79 14.48
CA VAL A 57 -0.83 3.11 13.97
C VAL A 57 0.30 3.69 13.11
N PRO A 58 -0.01 4.47 12.07
CA PRO A 58 1.03 5.15 11.31
C PRO A 58 1.64 6.29 12.14
N THR A 59 2.90 6.59 11.88
CA THR A 59 3.52 7.82 12.37
C THR A 59 2.90 9.00 11.62
N ASP A 60 3.14 10.23 12.08
CA ASP A 60 2.65 11.43 11.40
C ASP A 60 3.16 11.48 9.96
N LEU A 61 4.44 11.19 9.75
CA LEU A 61 5.01 11.12 8.41
C LEU A 61 4.43 9.93 7.63
N GLY A 62 4.26 8.78 8.29
CA GLY A 62 3.66 7.60 7.68
C GLY A 62 2.28 7.87 7.12
N ALA A 63 1.45 8.61 7.86
CA ALA A 63 0.10 8.98 7.40
C ALA A 63 0.14 9.77 6.10
N LYS A 64 1.10 10.68 5.96
CA LYS A 64 1.28 11.46 4.73
C LYS A 64 1.71 10.57 3.56
N LEU A 65 2.62 9.64 3.81
CA LEU A 65 3.09 8.71 2.79
C LEU A 65 1.97 7.77 2.33
N ILE A 66 1.14 7.31 3.27
CA ILE A 66 0.01 6.43 2.97
C ILE A 66 -1.02 7.17 2.11
N GLU A 67 -1.31 8.42 2.42
CA GLU A 67 -2.21 9.24 1.62
C GLU A 67 -1.70 9.36 0.18
N GLN A 68 -0.41 9.65 0.01
CA GLN A 68 0.19 9.72 -1.32
C GLN A 68 0.16 8.36 -2.01
N ALA A 69 0.37 7.26 -1.28
CA ALA A 69 0.29 5.92 -1.83
C ALA A 69 -1.11 5.61 -2.38
N ARG A 70 -2.17 6.00 -1.67
CA ARG A 70 -3.55 5.83 -2.16
C ARG A 70 -3.76 6.57 -3.48
N MET A 71 -3.26 7.80 -3.59
CA MET A 71 -3.35 8.58 -4.83
C MET A 71 -2.58 7.92 -5.97
N THR A 72 -1.39 7.42 -5.69
CA THR A 72 -0.55 6.75 -6.69
C THR A 72 -1.21 5.48 -7.22
N LEU A 73 -1.75 4.66 -6.31
CA LEU A 73 -2.46 3.43 -6.69
C LEU A 73 -3.72 3.74 -7.49
N SER A 74 -4.44 4.78 -7.12
CA SER A 74 -5.61 5.24 -7.87
C SER A 74 -5.24 5.67 -9.29
N ALA A 75 -4.14 6.40 -9.45
CA ALA A 75 -3.64 6.80 -10.76
C ALA A 75 -3.26 5.59 -11.62
N THR A 76 -2.71 4.55 -11.01
CA THR A 76 -2.40 3.30 -11.73
C THR A 76 -3.67 2.62 -12.22
N GLN A 77 -4.72 2.59 -11.40
CA GLN A 77 -6.01 2.02 -11.79
C GLN A 77 -6.63 2.79 -12.96
N ARG A 78 -6.38 4.09 -13.05
CA ARG A 78 -6.87 4.93 -14.15
C ARG A 78 -6.40 4.44 -15.52
N ILE A 79 -5.23 3.82 -15.60
CA ILE A 79 -4.69 3.26 -16.84
C ILE A 79 -5.64 2.19 -17.38
N LYS A 80 -6.13 1.29 -16.52
CA LYS A 80 -7.10 0.25 -16.91
C LYS A 80 -8.42 0.85 -17.35
N GLU A 81 -8.88 1.88 -16.66
CA GLU A 81 -10.14 2.56 -16.98
C GLU A 81 -10.10 3.19 -18.37
N ILE A 82 -8.97 3.80 -18.74
CA ILE A 82 -8.78 4.39 -20.07
C ILE A 82 -8.93 3.32 -21.16
N ILE A 83 -8.31 2.16 -20.94
CA ILE A 83 -8.40 1.05 -21.91
C ILE A 83 -9.84 0.56 -22.02
N GLN A 84 -10.55 0.41 -20.91
CA GLN A 84 -11.95 -0.02 -20.88
C GLN A 84 -12.86 0.98 -21.61
N GLU A 85 -12.64 2.27 -21.42
CA GLU A 85 -13.39 3.33 -22.11
C GLU A 85 -13.21 3.25 -23.63
N GLU A 86 -11.97 3.07 -24.09
CA GLU A 86 -11.65 2.94 -25.51
C GLU A 86 -12.30 1.70 -26.12
N GLN A 87 -12.29 0.58 -25.41
CA GLN A 87 -12.92 -0.65 -25.86
C GLN A 87 -14.43 -0.50 -25.98
N GLN A 88 -15.06 0.21 -25.05
CA GLN A 88 -16.49 0.48 -25.10
C GLN A 88 -16.86 1.35 -26.29
N GLU A 89 -16.04 2.33 -26.63
CA GLU A 89 -16.26 3.18 -27.81
C GLU A 89 -16.20 2.36 -29.10
N VAL A 90 -15.28 1.40 -29.18
CA VAL A 90 -15.14 0.54 -30.37
C VAL A 90 -16.34 -0.41 -30.51
N GLU A 91 -16.86 -0.90 -29.40
CA GLU A 91 -18.01 -1.82 -29.39
C GLU A 91 -19.34 -1.11 -29.56
N GLY A 92 -19.38 0.16 -29.20
CA GLY A 92 -20.56 0.98 -29.28
C GLY A 92 -20.77 1.50 -30.69
#